data_06aa5bcd2f54f3f3bcc9b589f0521fe0
#
_entry.id   06aa5bcd2f54f3f3bcc9b589f0521fe0
#
_cell.length_a   1.000
_cell.length_b   1.000
_cell.length_c   1.000
_cell.angle_alpha   90.00
_cell.angle_beta   90.00
_cell.angle_gamma   90.00
#
_symmetry.space_group_name_H-M   'P 1'
#
loop_
_entity.id
_entity.type
_entity.pdbx_description
1 polymer ?
#
loop_
_entity_poly.entity_id
_entity_poly.type
_entity_poly.pdbx_seq_one_letter_code
_entity_poly.pdbx_strand_id
1 'polypeptide(L)'
;MWQSAIFKVGDDCRQDMLALQVIAQFKNIFMAIGLDVYLDPYRVTATAPGCGVIDVVPNATSRDEMGRAKINDLSDFYKNRYGDEHSVAFQQARLNFIQSMAAYSVVCHILQIRDRHNGNIMFDGEGHVVHIDFGFLFDIGPGGMRFEPYSFKLSHEMVDVMGGHESPGFAMFEQLCLLYTSDAADDLLCV
;
A
#
# COMPACT_ATOMS: atom_id res chain seq x y z
N MET A 1 24.47 9.94 1.27
CA MET A 1 23.63 8.76 1.53
C MET A 1 23.49 8.01 0.21
N TRP A 2 23.73 6.70 0.14
CA TRP A 2 23.53 5.92 -1.08
C TRP A 2 22.04 5.57 -1.19
N GLN A 3 21.46 5.79 -2.37
CA GLN A 3 20.09 5.40 -2.69
C GLN A 3 20.13 4.43 -3.87
N SER A 4 19.44 3.30 -3.74
CA SER A 4 19.32 2.33 -4.82
C SER A 4 18.22 2.75 -5.78
N ALA A 5 18.42 2.51 -7.07
CA ALA A 5 17.44 2.78 -8.11
C ALA A 5 17.40 1.63 -9.12
N ILE A 6 16.23 1.41 -9.69
CA ILE A 6 15.98 0.46 -10.77
C ILE A 6 15.88 1.24 -12.08
N PHE A 7 16.65 0.85 -13.09
CA PHE A 7 16.53 1.38 -14.44
C PHE A 7 15.66 0.43 -15.26
N LYS A 8 14.48 0.89 -15.66
CA LYS A 8 13.58 0.17 -16.55
C LYS A 8 13.78 0.60 -18.00
N VAL A 9 13.87 -0.38 -18.91
CA VAL A 9 13.95 -0.19 -20.36
C VAL A 9 12.94 -1.12 -21.03
N GLY A 10 12.17 -0.59 -21.97
CA GLY A 10 11.10 -1.32 -22.66
C GLY A 10 9.74 -1.24 -21.98
N ASP A 11 9.60 -0.41 -20.92
CA ASP A 11 8.36 -0.24 -20.18
C ASP A 11 8.08 1.25 -19.95
N ASP A 12 6.83 1.68 -20.15
CA ASP A 12 6.42 3.07 -20.01
C ASP A 12 6.11 3.42 -18.55
N CYS A 13 7.02 4.12 -17.90
CA CYS A 13 6.90 4.50 -16.48
C CYS A 13 6.07 5.77 -16.24
N ARG A 14 5.44 6.38 -17.27
CA ARG A 14 4.69 7.63 -17.09
C ARG A 14 3.44 7.45 -16.26
N GLN A 15 2.79 6.29 -16.35
CA GLN A 15 1.61 5.97 -15.56
C GLN A 15 1.95 5.79 -14.09
N ASP A 16 3.05 5.05 -13.79
CA ASP A 16 3.56 4.93 -12.41
C ASP A 16 3.92 6.29 -11.83
N MET A 17 4.61 7.14 -12.63
CA MET A 17 4.97 8.48 -12.22
C MET A 17 3.74 9.32 -11.86
N LEU A 18 2.69 9.28 -12.68
CA LEU A 18 1.44 9.98 -12.42
C LEU A 18 0.74 9.44 -11.18
N ALA A 19 0.63 8.13 -11.05
CA ALA A 19 0.00 7.49 -9.90
C ALA A 19 0.66 7.92 -8.58
N LEU A 20 1.99 7.88 -8.52
CA LEU A 20 2.74 8.27 -7.33
C LEU A 20 2.65 9.76 -7.01
N GLN A 21 2.54 10.63 -8.02
CA GLN A 21 2.23 12.06 -7.79
C GLN A 21 0.85 12.25 -7.17
N VAL A 22 -0.15 11.50 -7.62
CA VAL A 22 -1.50 11.54 -7.03
C VAL A 22 -1.49 10.95 -5.61
N ILE A 23 -0.79 9.84 -5.37
CA ILE A 23 -0.61 9.25 -4.03
C ILE A 23 0.07 10.25 -3.08
N ALA A 24 1.04 11.04 -3.57
CA ALA A 24 1.65 12.11 -2.78
C ALA A 24 0.65 13.20 -2.39
N GLN A 25 -0.32 13.52 -3.25
CA GLN A 25 -1.40 14.45 -2.91
C GLN A 25 -2.32 13.85 -1.85
N PHE A 26 -2.71 12.58 -1.94
CA PHE A 26 -3.46 11.91 -0.88
C PHE A 26 -2.73 11.97 0.46
N LYS A 27 -1.42 11.67 0.47
CA LYS A 27 -0.61 11.81 1.69
C LYS A 27 -0.69 13.22 2.28
N ASN A 28 -0.55 14.25 1.46
CA ASN A 28 -0.63 15.64 1.90
C ASN A 28 -2.02 15.99 2.45
N ILE A 29 -3.09 15.52 1.80
CA ILE A 29 -4.47 15.74 2.27
C ILE A 29 -4.66 15.04 3.62
N PHE A 30 -4.29 13.78 3.77
CA PHE A 30 -4.43 13.04 5.01
C PHE A 30 -3.68 13.72 6.16
N MET A 31 -2.46 14.17 5.91
CA MET A 31 -1.70 14.95 6.90
C MET A 31 -2.38 16.28 7.26
N ALA A 32 -2.94 16.98 6.27
CA ALA A 32 -3.58 18.29 6.48
C ALA A 32 -4.85 18.20 7.35
N ILE A 33 -5.58 17.10 7.27
CA ILE A 33 -6.79 16.85 8.07
C ILE A 33 -6.50 16.07 9.37
N GLY A 34 -5.22 15.86 9.69
CA GLY A 34 -4.79 15.23 10.95
C GLY A 34 -5.00 13.74 11.04
N LEU A 35 -5.11 13.04 9.90
CA LEU A 35 -5.24 11.59 9.87
C LEU A 35 -3.88 10.92 10.04
N ASP A 36 -3.77 10.04 11.03
CA ASP A 36 -2.56 9.29 11.34
C ASP A 36 -2.50 8.00 10.51
N VAL A 37 -2.10 8.15 9.25
CA VAL A 37 -1.95 7.07 8.28
C VAL A 37 -0.68 7.21 7.47
N TYR A 38 -0.27 6.13 6.81
CA TYR A 38 0.99 6.06 6.10
C TYR A 38 0.81 5.75 4.61
N LEU A 39 1.46 6.56 3.78
CA LEU A 39 1.68 6.31 2.36
C LEU A 39 3.15 6.60 2.02
N ASP A 40 3.75 5.75 1.19
CA ASP A 40 5.11 5.95 0.66
C ASP A 40 5.07 6.26 -0.85
N PRO A 41 4.95 7.53 -1.25
CA PRO A 41 5.04 7.94 -2.64
C PRO A 41 6.51 7.98 -3.09
N TYR A 42 7.14 6.81 -3.25
CA TYR A 42 8.49 6.72 -3.79
C TYR A 42 8.57 7.36 -5.18
N ARG A 43 9.76 7.75 -5.60
CA ARG A 43 9.90 8.52 -6.85
C ARG A 43 10.07 7.60 -8.05
N VAL A 44 9.32 7.91 -9.11
CA VAL A 44 9.49 7.37 -10.45
C VAL A 44 9.71 8.53 -11.41
N THR A 45 10.73 8.42 -12.25
CA THR A 45 11.07 9.44 -13.27
C THR A 45 11.09 8.78 -14.64
N ALA A 46 10.17 9.12 -15.51
CA ALA A 46 10.21 8.73 -16.91
C ALA A 46 11.30 9.55 -17.60
N THR A 47 12.30 8.90 -18.17
CA THR A 47 13.47 9.55 -18.80
C THR A 47 13.35 9.65 -20.30
N ALA A 48 12.65 8.70 -20.93
CA ALA A 48 12.35 8.67 -22.36
C ALA A 48 11.12 7.77 -22.59
N PRO A 49 10.50 7.75 -23.79
CA PRO A 49 9.48 6.78 -24.12
C PRO A 49 9.97 5.34 -23.87
N GLY A 50 9.25 4.60 -23.02
CA GLY A 50 9.63 3.25 -22.65
C GLY A 50 10.85 3.11 -21.73
N CYS A 51 11.29 4.18 -21.08
CA CYS A 51 12.41 4.16 -20.13
C CYS A 51 12.12 4.98 -18.88
N GLY A 52 12.59 4.51 -17.73
CA GLY A 52 12.44 5.23 -16.47
C GLY A 52 13.40 4.77 -15.38
N VAL A 53 13.45 5.57 -14.33
CA VAL A 53 14.20 5.29 -13.10
C VAL A 53 13.22 5.26 -11.95
N ILE A 54 13.29 4.20 -11.14
CA ILE A 54 12.42 3.93 -10.00
C ILE A 54 13.29 3.89 -8.75
N ASP A 55 12.94 4.69 -7.74
CA ASP A 55 13.59 4.60 -6.43
C ASP A 55 13.20 3.28 -5.76
N VAL A 56 14.19 2.60 -5.18
CA VAL A 56 13.94 1.35 -4.44
C VAL A 56 13.41 1.68 -3.05
N VAL A 57 12.31 1.04 -2.65
CA VAL A 57 11.78 1.10 -1.28
C VAL A 57 12.79 0.39 -0.35
N PRO A 58 13.39 1.09 0.61
CA PRO A 58 14.47 0.52 1.40
C PRO A 58 13.97 -0.56 2.37
N ASN A 59 14.75 -1.62 2.55
CA ASN A 59 14.48 -2.72 3.48
C ASN A 59 13.09 -3.38 3.31
N ALA A 60 12.52 -3.28 2.13
CA ALA A 60 11.22 -3.84 1.81
C ALA A 60 11.33 -5.23 1.17
N THR A 61 10.35 -6.08 1.47
CA THR A 61 10.24 -7.44 0.92
C THR A 61 8.82 -7.63 0.39
N SER A 62 8.66 -8.16 -0.81
CA SER A 62 7.34 -8.45 -1.35
C SER A 62 6.74 -9.72 -0.74
N ARG A 63 5.40 -9.81 -0.74
CA ARG A 63 4.72 -11.04 -0.29
C ARG A 63 5.11 -12.26 -1.13
N ASP A 64 5.42 -12.05 -2.41
CA ASP A 64 5.88 -13.10 -3.32
C ASP A 64 7.29 -13.59 -2.95
N GLU A 65 8.22 -12.70 -2.60
CA GLU A 65 9.55 -13.07 -2.11
C GLU A 65 9.50 -13.86 -0.80
N MET A 66 8.58 -13.50 0.12
CA MET A 66 8.34 -14.27 1.34
C MET A 66 7.93 -15.69 1.00
N GLY A 67 7.00 -15.88 0.05
CA GLY A 67 6.57 -17.20 -0.41
C GLY A 67 7.71 -18.02 -1.01
N ARG A 68 8.58 -17.41 -1.82
CA ARG A 68 9.79 -18.05 -2.36
C ARG A 68 10.80 -18.44 -1.26
N ALA A 69 10.86 -17.65 -0.19
CA ALA A 69 11.65 -17.94 1.00
C ALA A 69 10.98 -18.96 1.95
N LYS A 70 9.84 -19.58 1.54
CA LYS A 70 9.04 -20.52 2.31
C LYS A 70 8.44 -19.93 3.61
N ILE A 71 8.23 -18.63 3.66
CA ILE A 71 7.47 -17.96 4.70
C ILE A 71 6.02 -17.94 4.18
N ASN A 72 5.21 -18.88 4.65
CA ASN A 72 3.87 -19.12 4.10
C ASN A 72 2.80 -18.25 4.76
N ASP A 73 3.08 -17.66 5.92
CA ASP A 73 2.17 -16.85 6.71
C ASP A 73 2.76 -15.47 6.99
N LEU A 74 1.95 -14.43 6.78
CA LEU A 74 2.36 -13.04 7.03
C LEU A 74 2.50 -12.76 8.53
N SER A 75 1.68 -13.38 9.39
CA SER A 75 1.81 -13.27 10.85
C SER A 75 3.13 -13.85 11.33
N ASP A 76 3.57 -14.98 10.78
CA ASP A 76 4.87 -15.56 11.10
C ASP A 76 6.03 -14.65 10.66
N PHE A 77 5.90 -13.99 9.51
CA PHE A 77 6.89 -13.00 9.08
C PHE A 77 7.01 -11.85 10.09
N TYR A 78 5.87 -11.30 10.56
CA TYR A 78 5.86 -10.23 11.56
C TYR A 78 6.44 -10.69 12.90
N LYS A 79 6.07 -11.89 13.38
CA LYS A 79 6.63 -12.48 14.63
C LYS A 79 8.14 -12.69 14.54
N ASN A 80 8.61 -13.22 13.42
CA ASN A 80 10.04 -13.47 13.22
C ASN A 80 10.85 -12.17 13.14
N ARG A 81 10.26 -11.10 12.61
CA ARG A 81 10.97 -9.81 12.39
C ARG A 81 10.88 -8.88 13.59
N TYR A 82 9.74 -8.81 14.26
CA TYR A 82 9.45 -7.83 15.30
C TYR A 82 9.28 -8.45 16.69
N GLY A 83 9.32 -9.77 16.79
CA GLY A 83 9.22 -10.50 18.05
C GLY A 83 7.80 -10.95 18.39
N ASP A 84 7.61 -11.36 19.62
CA ASP A 84 6.32 -11.83 20.13
C ASP A 84 5.21 -10.78 20.00
N GLU A 85 3.97 -11.23 19.84
CA GLU A 85 2.79 -10.37 19.66
C GLU A 85 2.60 -9.33 20.79
N HIS A 86 3.09 -9.60 21.99
CA HIS A 86 2.99 -8.68 23.13
C HIS A 86 4.18 -7.71 23.21
N SER A 87 5.19 -7.86 22.36
CA SER A 87 6.33 -6.95 22.32
C SER A 87 5.95 -5.58 21.78
N VAL A 88 6.60 -4.53 22.28
CA VAL A 88 6.38 -3.16 21.81
C VAL A 88 6.68 -3.03 20.31
N ALA A 89 7.73 -3.72 19.84
CA ALA A 89 8.13 -3.68 18.44
C ALA A 89 7.08 -4.31 17.53
N PHE A 90 6.48 -5.45 17.92
CA PHE A 90 5.41 -6.07 17.16
C PHE A 90 4.15 -5.21 17.15
N GLN A 91 3.75 -4.66 18.29
CA GLN A 91 2.57 -3.80 18.38
C GLN A 91 2.73 -2.53 17.52
N GLN A 92 3.92 -1.95 17.47
CA GLN A 92 4.22 -0.82 16.60
C GLN A 92 4.17 -1.23 15.12
N ALA A 93 4.76 -2.36 14.74
CA ALA A 93 4.70 -2.86 13.37
C ALA A 93 3.26 -3.20 12.93
N ARG A 94 2.44 -3.77 13.83
CA ARG A 94 1.00 -3.99 13.61
C ARG A 94 0.26 -2.68 13.37
N LEU A 95 0.53 -1.65 14.17
CA LEU A 95 -0.07 -0.33 13.98
C LEU A 95 0.33 0.28 12.64
N ASN A 96 1.62 0.24 12.29
CA ASN A 96 2.15 0.70 11.01
C ASN A 96 1.48 -0.03 9.83
N PHE A 97 1.28 -1.35 9.97
CA PHE A 97 0.55 -2.15 9.00
C PHE A 97 -0.89 -1.66 8.82
N ILE A 98 -1.63 -1.48 9.92
CA ILE A 98 -3.04 -1.05 9.89
C ILE A 98 -3.17 0.32 9.23
N GLN A 99 -2.35 1.29 9.62
CA GLN A 99 -2.36 2.65 9.11
C GLN A 99 -2.05 2.72 7.62
N SER A 100 -1.04 1.98 7.17
CA SER A 100 -0.67 1.93 5.75
C SER A 100 -1.69 1.15 4.92
N MET A 101 -2.18 0.01 5.43
CA MET A 101 -3.18 -0.80 4.74
C MET A 101 -4.48 -0.03 4.53
N ALA A 102 -4.96 0.73 5.53
CA ALA A 102 -6.15 1.58 5.40
C ALA A 102 -5.95 2.66 4.33
N ALA A 103 -4.82 3.38 4.36
CA ALA A 103 -4.52 4.42 3.39
C ALA A 103 -4.46 3.87 1.96
N TYR A 104 -3.73 2.77 1.72
CA TYR A 104 -3.66 2.15 0.40
C TYR A 104 -4.99 1.54 -0.05
N SER A 105 -5.82 1.01 0.86
CA SER A 105 -7.16 0.51 0.52
C SER A 105 -8.04 1.61 -0.05
N VAL A 106 -8.06 2.77 0.60
CA VAL A 106 -8.82 3.96 0.13
C VAL A 106 -8.28 4.47 -1.19
N VAL A 107 -6.98 4.64 -1.32
CA VAL A 107 -6.34 5.10 -2.57
C VAL A 107 -6.62 4.13 -3.71
N CYS A 108 -6.48 2.81 -3.49
CA CYS A 108 -6.79 1.80 -4.50
C CYS A 108 -8.27 1.84 -4.91
N HIS A 109 -9.18 2.05 -3.96
CA HIS A 109 -10.60 2.18 -4.23
C HIS A 109 -10.92 3.40 -5.08
N ILE A 110 -10.41 4.58 -4.71
CA ILE A 110 -10.70 5.84 -5.41
C ILE A 110 -10.06 5.87 -6.80
N LEU A 111 -8.79 5.48 -6.90
CA LEU A 111 -8.05 5.51 -8.17
C LEU A 111 -8.29 4.26 -9.02
N GLN A 112 -9.09 3.30 -8.53
CA GLN A 112 -9.32 2.02 -9.21
C GLN A 112 -8.02 1.33 -9.62
N ILE A 113 -7.07 1.26 -8.68
CA ILE A 113 -5.78 0.59 -8.88
C ILE A 113 -6.03 -0.91 -8.87
N ARG A 114 -5.60 -1.59 -9.91
CA ARG A 114 -5.80 -3.03 -10.12
C ARG A 114 -4.48 -3.79 -10.07
N ASP A 115 -4.56 -5.11 -10.30
CA ASP A 115 -3.40 -6.01 -10.34
C ASP A 115 -2.61 -6.06 -9.03
N ARG A 116 -3.35 -6.12 -7.90
CA ARG A 116 -2.74 -6.18 -6.56
C ARG A 116 -2.34 -7.62 -6.18
N HIS A 117 -1.53 -8.27 -7.01
CA HIS A 117 -0.96 -9.57 -6.69
C HIS A 117 0.17 -9.47 -5.63
N ASN A 118 0.66 -10.61 -5.15
CA ASN A 118 1.64 -10.68 -4.07
C ASN A 118 3.00 -10.05 -4.40
N GLY A 119 3.34 -9.91 -5.68
CA GLY A 119 4.54 -9.21 -6.15
C GLY A 119 4.44 -7.69 -6.07
N ASN A 120 3.21 -7.14 -6.11
CA ASN A 120 2.94 -5.69 -6.12
C ASN A 120 2.61 -5.13 -4.73
N ILE A 121 2.74 -5.95 -3.68
CA ILE A 121 2.56 -5.55 -2.28
C ILE A 121 3.85 -5.85 -1.53
N MET A 122 4.50 -4.80 -1.04
CA MET A 122 5.72 -4.86 -0.27
C MET A 122 5.47 -4.50 1.20
N PHE A 123 6.37 -4.98 2.06
CA PHE A 123 6.40 -4.69 3.49
C PHE A 123 7.77 -4.13 3.81
N ASP A 124 7.82 -2.92 4.36
CA ASP A 124 9.06 -2.24 4.69
C ASP A 124 9.71 -2.73 6.01
N GLY A 125 10.81 -2.07 6.40
CA GLY A 125 11.54 -2.39 7.62
C GLY A 125 10.80 -2.12 8.92
N GLU A 126 9.76 -1.29 8.87
CA GLU A 126 8.96 -0.86 10.02
C GLU A 126 7.57 -1.52 10.06
N GLY A 127 7.25 -2.35 9.07
CA GLY A 127 5.98 -3.08 8.99
C GLY A 127 4.88 -2.36 8.22
N HIS A 128 5.18 -1.28 7.50
CA HIS A 128 4.20 -0.66 6.61
C HIS A 128 4.00 -1.47 5.34
N VAL A 129 2.79 -1.44 4.82
CA VAL A 129 2.46 -1.88 3.46
C VAL A 129 2.87 -0.77 2.49
N VAL A 130 3.54 -1.14 1.40
CA VAL A 130 3.85 -0.26 0.28
C VAL A 130 3.42 -0.92 -1.02
N HIS A 131 2.54 -0.27 -1.77
CA HIS A 131 2.13 -0.75 -3.08
C HIS A 131 3.10 -0.27 -4.15
N ILE A 132 3.43 -1.15 -5.07
CA ILE A 132 4.29 -0.88 -6.22
C ILE A 132 3.58 -1.28 -7.51
N ASP A 133 4.10 -0.82 -8.64
CA ASP A 133 3.60 -1.13 -9.99
C ASP A 133 2.14 -0.68 -10.20
N PHE A 134 1.97 0.50 -10.79
CA PHE A 134 0.68 1.13 -11.04
C PHE A 134 0.29 1.10 -12.52
N GLY A 135 0.67 0.04 -13.24
CA GLY A 135 0.36 -0.15 -14.66
C GLY A 135 -1.13 -0.20 -14.99
N PHE A 136 -1.98 -0.45 -14.00
CA PHE A 136 -3.44 -0.55 -14.17
C PHE A 136 -4.17 0.39 -13.21
N LEU A 137 -4.61 1.54 -13.74
CA LEU A 137 -5.35 2.59 -13.04
C LEU A 137 -6.71 2.83 -13.71
N PHE A 138 -7.65 3.41 -12.97
CA PHE A 138 -8.95 3.86 -13.46
C PHE A 138 -9.78 2.77 -14.16
N ASP A 139 -9.74 1.56 -13.62
CA ASP A 139 -10.44 0.38 -14.18
C ASP A 139 -9.98 -0.02 -15.61
N ILE A 140 -8.80 0.45 -16.02
CA ILE A 140 -8.19 0.08 -17.29
C ILE A 140 -7.44 -1.23 -17.10
N GLY A 141 -8.07 -2.35 -17.46
CA GLY A 141 -7.46 -3.66 -17.52
C GLY A 141 -6.85 -3.98 -18.88
N PRO A 142 -6.13 -5.10 -19.00
CA PRO A 142 -5.59 -5.57 -20.27
C PRO A 142 -6.69 -5.69 -21.33
N GLY A 143 -6.53 -5.02 -22.46
CA GLY A 143 -7.51 -5.04 -23.55
C GLY A 143 -8.82 -4.27 -23.26
N GLY A 144 -8.86 -3.39 -22.24
CA GLY A 144 -10.03 -2.60 -21.88
C GLY A 144 -11.14 -3.39 -21.18
N MET A 145 -10.86 -4.60 -20.72
CA MET A 145 -11.81 -5.41 -19.95
C MET A 145 -11.68 -5.17 -18.45
N ARG A 146 -12.79 -5.27 -17.71
CA ARG A 146 -12.77 -5.28 -16.25
C ARG A 146 -11.97 -6.48 -15.76
N PHE A 147 -10.90 -6.22 -15.05
CA PHE A 147 -9.90 -7.22 -14.70
C PHE A 147 -10.19 -7.89 -13.34
N GLU A 148 -10.59 -7.12 -12.35
CA GLU A 148 -10.85 -7.61 -10.99
C GLU A 148 -12.14 -7.02 -10.43
N PRO A 149 -12.97 -7.83 -9.72
CA PRO A 149 -14.21 -7.34 -9.11
C PRO A 149 -13.98 -6.51 -7.83
N TYR A 150 -12.77 -6.57 -7.25
CA TYR A 150 -12.47 -5.97 -5.95
C TYR A 150 -11.75 -4.64 -6.10
N SER A 151 -12.07 -3.67 -5.22
CA SER A 151 -11.47 -2.34 -5.23
C SER A 151 -10.07 -2.31 -4.59
N PHE A 152 -9.78 -3.24 -3.68
CA PHE A 152 -8.49 -3.41 -3.02
C PHE A 152 -8.34 -4.86 -2.53
N LYS A 153 -7.12 -5.27 -2.23
CA LYS A 153 -6.83 -6.62 -1.72
C LYS A 153 -6.77 -6.62 -0.20
N LEU A 154 -7.60 -7.46 0.40
CA LEU A 154 -7.55 -7.79 1.82
C LEU A 154 -7.60 -9.32 1.96
N SER A 155 -6.47 -9.96 2.25
CA SER A 155 -6.38 -11.40 2.44
C SER A 155 -6.58 -11.79 3.91
N HIS A 156 -6.90 -13.08 4.17
CA HIS A 156 -7.02 -13.59 5.54
C HIS A 156 -5.76 -13.32 6.37
N GLU A 157 -4.58 -13.58 5.81
CA GLU A 157 -3.31 -13.33 6.51
C GLU A 157 -3.07 -11.84 6.85
N MET A 158 -3.62 -10.91 6.07
CA MET A 158 -3.59 -9.49 6.39
C MET A 158 -4.50 -9.17 7.59
N VAL A 159 -5.67 -9.79 7.65
CA VAL A 159 -6.58 -9.69 8.79
C VAL A 159 -5.95 -10.32 10.04
N ASP A 160 -5.24 -11.43 9.90
CA ASP A 160 -4.56 -12.09 11.01
C ASP A 160 -3.44 -11.22 11.60
N VAL A 161 -2.69 -10.48 10.78
CA VAL A 161 -1.73 -9.48 11.28
C VAL A 161 -2.41 -8.38 12.08
N MET A 162 -3.63 -7.96 11.72
CA MET A 162 -4.43 -7.00 12.49
C MET A 162 -4.93 -7.58 13.82
N GLY A 163 -4.89 -8.91 13.99
CA GLY A 163 -5.35 -9.65 15.17
C GLY A 163 -6.65 -10.43 14.97
N GLY A 164 -7.14 -10.56 13.71
CA GLY A 164 -8.39 -11.21 13.35
C GLY A 164 -9.57 -10.24 13.24
N HIS A 165 -10.69 -10.70 12.66
CA HIS A 165 -11.87 -9.88 12.36
C HIS A 165 -12.52 -9.22 13.58
N GLU A 166 -12.47 -9.84 14.75
CA GLU A 166 -13.09 -9.31 15.97
C GLU A 166 -12.10 -8.48 16.82
N SER A 167 -10.91 -8.22 16.31
CA SER A 167 -9.87 -7.52 17.05
C SER A 167 -10.04 -6.00 17.02
N PRO A 168 -9.52 -5.29 18.04
CA PRO A 168 -9.43 -3.83 18.00
C PRO A 168 -8.63 -3.31 16.81
N GLY A 169 -7.64 -4.08 16.33
CA GLY A 169 -6.84 -3.71 15.16
C GLY A 169 -7.64 -3.72 13.87
N PHE A 170 -8.50 -4.73 13.67
CA PHE A 170 -9.39 -4.76 12.51
C PHE A 170 -10.47 -3.66 12.59
N ALA A 171 -11.04 -3.45 13.76
CA ALA A 171 -11.98 -2.34 13.97
C ALA A 171 -11.34 -0.96 13.69
N MET A 172 -10.08 -0.77 14.07
CA MET A 172 -9.31 0.44 13.73
C MET A 172 -9.13 0.57 12.21
N PHE A 173 -8.78 -0.50 11.51
CA PHE A 173 -8.68 -0.51 10.05
C PHE A 173 -9.98 -0.08 9.38
N GLU A 174 -11.12 -0.66 9.79
CA GLU A 174 -12.45 -0.30 9.26
C GLU A 174 -12.77 1.18 9.54
N GLN A 175 -12.54 1.64 10.76
CA GLN A 175 -12.77 3.04 11.14
C GLN A 175 -11.93 4.00 10.30
N LEU A 176 -10.64 3.71 10.10
CA LEU A 176 -9.78 4.52 9.24
C LEU A 176 -10.31 4.55 7.80
N CYS A 177 -10.72 3.40 7.23
CA CYS A 177 -11.31 3.37 5.89
C CYS A 177 -12.61 4.18 5.79
N LEU A 178 -13.47 4.14 6.81
CA LEU A 178 -14.76 4.85 6.85
C LEU A 178 -14.60 6.36 7.02
N LEU A 179 -13.67 6.82 7.85
CA LEU A 179 -13.37 8.24 8.02
C LEU A 179 -12.99 8.93 6.70
N TYR A 180 -12.42 8.18 5.76
CA TYR A 180 -12.09 8.71 4.43
C TYR A 180 -13.28 8.79 3.46
N THR A 181 -14.35 8.06 3.72
CA THR A 181 -15.46 7.95 2.78
C THR A 181 -16.73 8.68 3.24
N SER A 182 -16.92 8.91 4.53
CA SER A 182 -18.14 9.51 5.06
C SER A 182 -17.98 10.97 5.52
N ASP A 183 -16.97 11.31 6.30
CA ASP A 183 -16.87 12.66 6.88
C ASP A 183 -16.30 13.72 5.92
N ALA A 184 -15.40 13.33 5.03
CA ALA A 184 -14.84 14.28 4.06
C ALA A 184 -15.86 14.76 3.01
N ALA A 185 -16.95 14.01 2.81
CA ALA A 185 -18.01 14.40 1.88
C ALA A 185 -19.05 15.33 2.52
N ASP A 186 -19.32 15.18 3.82
CA ASP A 186 -20.33 15.96 4.52
C ASP A 186 -19.83 17.36 4.90
N ASP A 187 -18.54 17.51 5.25
CA ASP A 187 -17.93 18.81 5.57
C ASP A 187 -17.69 19.69 4.31
N LEU A 188 -17.54 19.10 3.13
CA LEU A 188 -17.40 19.84 1.86
C LEU A 188 -18.73 20.34 1.29
N LEU A 189 -19.87 19.86 1.80
CA LEU A 189 -21.21 20.31 1.40
C LEU A 189 -21.78 21.43 2.32
N CYS A 190 -21.06 21.81 3.36
CA CYS A 190 -21.45 22.85 4.31
C CYS A 190 -20.73 24.21 4.13
N VAL A 191 -20.18 24.49 2.92
CA VAL A 191 -19.63 25.82 2.58
C VAL A 191 -20.38 26.43 1.41
#